data_5cde15e46d84e699037812803a229101
#
_entry.id   5cde15e46d84e699037812803a229101
#
_cell.length_a   1.000
_cell.length_b   1.000
_cell.length_c   1.000
_cell.angle_alpha   90.00
_cell.angle_beta   90.00
_cell.angle_gamma   90.00
#
_symmetry.space_group_name_H-M   'P 1'
#
loop_
_entity.id
_entity.type
_entity.pdbx_description
1 polymer ?
#
loop_
_entity_poly.entity_id
_entity_poly.type
_entity_poly.pdbx_seq_one_letter_code
_entity_poly.pdbx_strand_id
1 'polypeptide(L)'
;MVSITQIKEFIKVSQSIEFKGKSRKEKYEWIETVLLRFRYFSLRKKEKSILKGYIMKMTGFSDAQLTRLIAKKKHWGRILADTTKRHRFPLKYTPEDVARLIETDTAHDRLSGPATKRIFDREYAIFKKEAFRRLKDISVAHIYNFRKTRQYQSFARFFTKTKPTKVNIGERRKPDPKGQPGFLRVDTVHQGDRDKEKGVYHINVTDEVTQWEIVGCVEKVSERFLKPLLKDILEQFPFKVINFHSDNGSEYINKIVADLLNKLLIFQTKSRARRCNDNALAESKNGSIVRKHMGYIHIPQRYAQAINQFYKAYFNVYLNYHRPCGFATVKVDRKGKEKKVYNVYRTPYEALRTHPRGQEFLKDDISFEKLDAIAYEKSDNECAALMQKAKDELFKNFNQKLQFPTTFVQFISGSYVN
;
A
#
# COMPACT_ATOMS: atom_id res chain seq x y z
N MET A 1 21.23 53.07 -21.22
CA MET A 1 20.86 52.94 -22.65
C MET A 1 19.88 54.03 -23.00
N VAL A 2 20.14 54.72 -24.10
CA VAL A 2 19.39 55.92 -24.49
C VAL A 2 18.51 55.68 -25.74
N SER A 3 18.82 54.67 -26.56
CA SER A 3 18.08 54.37 -27.79
C SER A 3 17.69 52.87 -27.93
N ILE A 4 16.69 52.57 -28.74
CA ILE A 4 16.24 51.21 -29.07
C ILE A 4 17.33 50.45 -29.82
N THR A 5 18.17 51.13 -30.60
CA THR A 5 19.29 50.54 -31.32
C THR A 5 20.34 50.00 -30.33
N GLN A 6 20.68 50.78 -29.31
CA GLN A 6 21.59 50.31 -28.24
C GLN A 6 21.01 49.13 -27.45
N ILE A 7 19.69 49.10 -27.23
CA ILE A 7 19.01 47.97 -26.60
C ILE A 7 19.12 46.70 -27.46
N LYS A 8 18.96 46.82 -28.78
CA LYS A 8 19.10 45.70 -29.72
C LYS A 8 20.48 45.09 -29.72
N GLU A 9 21.53 45.92 -29.68
CA GLU A 9 22.93 45.50 -29.59
C GLU A 9 23.21 44.84 -28.23
N PHE A 10 22.75 45.45 -27.16
CA PHE A 10 22.91 44.91 -25.81
C PHE A 10 22.27 43.49 -25.67
N ILE A 11 21.08 43.25 -26.24
CA ILE A 11 20.44 41.93 -26.21
C ILE A 11 21.28 40.88 -26.93
N LYS A 12 22.00 41.26 -28.00
CA LYS A 12 22.88 40.37 -28.77
C LYS A 12 24.15 39.97 -28.04
N VAL A 13 24.73 40.89 -27.30
CA VAL A 13 26.08 40.72 -26.70
C VAL A 13 26.06 40.20 -25.26
N SER A 14 25.02 40.52 -24.48
CA SER A 14 24.95 40.14 -23.06
C SER A 14 24.38 38.72 -22.87
N GLN A 15 25.15 37.81 -22.27
CA GLN A 15 24.69 36.41 -22.03
C GLN A 15 23.79 36.24 -20.81
N SER A 16 24.01 36.94 -19.69
CA SER A 16 23.09 36.88 -18.52
C SER A 16 23.26 38.09 -17.61
N ILE A 17 22.27 38.95 -17.57
CA ILE A 17 22.15 39.98 -16.53
C ILE A 17 20.78 39.79 -15.88
N GLU A 18 20.74 39.45 -14.59
CA GLU A 18 19.52 39.31 -13.82
C GLU A 18 19.43 40.36 -12.72
N PHE A 19 18.24 40.80 -12.41
CA PHE A 19 17.92 41.55 -11.20
C PHE A 19 18.03 40.65 -9.96
N LYS A 20 19.23 40.22 -9.59
CA LYS A 20 19.44 39.43 -8.36
C LYS A 20 19.15 40.30 -7.13
N GLY A 21 18.36 39.78 -6.23
CA GLY A 21 18.03 40.41 -4.95
C GLY A 21 16.99 41.52 -4.98
N LYS A 22 16.43 41.88 -6.14
CA LYS A 22 15.39 42.94 -6.22
C LYS A 22 14.01 42.39 -5.92
N SER A 23 13.26 43.15 -5.12
CA SER A 23 11.87 42.83 -4.80
C SER A 23 10.94 42.90 -6.02
N ARG A 24 9.77 42.26 -5.95
CA ARG A 24 8.77 42.35 -7.01
C ARG A 24 8.26 43.77 -7.25
N LYS A 25 8.20 44.58 -6.19
CA LYS A 25 7.84 46.01 -6.25
C LYS A 25 8.83 46.80 -7.06
N GLU A 26 10.14 46.68 -6.76
CA GLU A 26 11.21 47.34 -7.48
C GLU A 26 11.27 46.94 -8.97
N LYS A 27 11.05 45.66 -9.28
CA LYS A 27 10.95 45.21 -10.69
C LYS A 27 9.79 45.89 -11.42
N TYR A 28 8.66 46.10 -10.77
CA TYR A 28 7.49 46.74 -11.37
C TYR A 28 7.71 48.24 -11.56
N GLU A 29 8.28 48.94 -10.59
CA GLU A 29 8.66 50.36 -10.70
C GLU A 29 9.66 50.56 -11.81
N TRP A 30 10.65 49.67 -11.91
CA TRP A 30 11.64 49.75 -12.99
C TRP A 30 11.02 49.49 -14.37
N ILE A 31 10.14 48.52 -14.51
CA ILE A 31 9.39 48.28 -15.78
C ILE A 31 8.59 49.53 -16.15
N GLU A 32 7.92 50.14 -15.21
CA GLU A 32 7.13 51.35 -15.44
C GLU A 32 8.02 52.50 -15.94
N THR A 33 9.16 52.72 -15.30
CA THR A 33 10.15 53.72 -15.71
C THR A 33 10.66 53.48 -17.14
N VAL A 34 10.96 52.21 -17.48
CA VAL A 34 11.42 51.85 -18.84
C VAL A 34 10.31 52.08 -19.88
N LEU A 35 9.07 51.68 -19.59
CA LEU A 35 7.92 51.91 -20.50
C LEU A 35 7.68 53.41 -20.75
N LEU A 36 7.81 54.25 -19.73
CA LEU A 36 7.67 55.69 -19.85
C LEU A 36 8.82 56.29 -20.63
N ARG A 37 10.08 55.99 -20.27
CA ARG A 37 11.28 56.53 -20.89
C ARG A 37 11.32 56.29 -22.40
N PHE A 38 10.94 55.12 -22.85
CA PHE A 38 10.95 54.75 -24.26
C PHE A 38 9.62 55.03 -24.97
N ARG A 39 8.65 55.69 -24.31
CA ARG A 39 7.32 55.95 -24.87
C ARG A 39 6.71 54.72 -25.52
N TYR A 40 6.71 53.58 -24.82
CA TYR A 40 6.38 52.23 -25.33
C TYR A 40 5.12 52.22 -26.19
N PHE A 41 4.08 52.93 -25.78
CA PHE A 41 2.78 52.89 -26.51
C PHE A 41 2.82 53.54 -27.85
N SER A 42 3.75 54.50 -28.11
CA SER A 42 3.97 55.20 -29.38
C SER A 42 4.94 54.45 -30.32
N LEU A 43 5.59 53.38 -29.87
CA LEU A 43 6.58 52.63 -30.65
C LEU A 43 5.88 51.78 -31.73
N ARG A 44 6.59 51.50 -32.83
CA ARG A 44 6.19 50.56 -33.89
C ARG A 44 6.27 49.09 -33.37
N LYS A 45 5.56 48.19 -34.00
CA LYS A 45 5.48 46.76 -33.57
C LYS A 45 6.83 46.08 -33.36
N LYS A 46 7.80 46.31 -34.27
CA LYS A 46 9.18 45.77 -34.19
C LYS A 46 9.95 46.31 -32.96
N GLU A 47 9.82 47.62 -32.70
CA GLU A 47 10.46 48.29 -31.59
C GLU A 47 9.88 47.84 -30.23
N LYS A 48 8.56 47.69 -30.17
CA LYS A 48 7.86 47.09 -28.99
C LYS A 48 8.35 45.70 -28.67
N SER A 49 8.61 44.87 -29.68
CA SER A 49 9.15 43.54 -29.51
C SER A 49 10.56 43.57 -28.95
N ILE A 50 11.44 44.44 -29.41
CA ILE A 50 12.81 44.62 -28.93
C ILE A 50 12.78 45.07 -27.46
N LEU A 51 11.97 46.07 -27.10
CA LEU A 51 11.89 46.57 -25.73
C LEU A 51 11.28 45.55 -24.78
N LYS A 52 10.28 44.76 -25.22
CA LYS A 52 9.76 43.60 -24.46
C LYS A 52 10.88 42.59 -24.17
N GLY A 53 11.63 42.17 -25.18
CA GLY A 53 12.76 41.26 -25.04
C GLY A 53 13.80 41.75 -24.02
N TYR A 54 14.11 43.04 -24.03
CA TYR A 54 14.98 43.66 -23.06
C TYR A 54 14.44 43.60 -21.64
N ILE A 55 13.17 43.96 -21.42
CA ILE A 55 12.52 43.90 -20.11
C ILE A 55 12.48 42.48 -19.58
N MET A 56 12.12 41.52 -20.45
CA MET A 56 12.11 40.09 -20.06
C MET A 56 13.49 39.61 -19.64
N LYS A 57 14.52 39.93 -20.42
CA LYS A 57 15.90 39.56 -20.11
C LYS A 57 16.39 40.13 -18.78
N MET A 58 16.07 41.41 -18.50
CA MET A 58 16.48 42.09 -17.29
C MET A 58 15.69 41.60 -16.04
N THR A 59 14.41 41.30 -16.17
CA THR A 59 13.55 40.99 -15.01
C THR A 59 13.36 39.50 -14.75
N GLY A 60 13.63 38.65 -15.74
CA GLY A 60 13.33 37.23 -15.71
C GLY A 60 11.80 36.90 -15.82
N PHE A 61 10.97 37.88 -16.21
CA PHE A 61 9.54 37.64 -16.36
C PHE A 61 9.20 37.00 -17.68
N SER A 62 8.19 36.14 -17.71
CA SER A 62 7.66 35.54 -18.93
C SER A 62 6.95 36.60 -19.80
N ASP A 63 6.85 36.35 -21.12
CA ASP A 63 6.12 37.23 -22.05
C ASP A 63 4.67 37.46 -21.61
N ALA A 64 3.99 36.39 -21.17
CA ALA A 64 2.60 36.46 -20.67
C ALA A 64 2.46 37.36 -19.42
N GLN A 65 3.46 37.32 -18.51
CA GLN A 65 3.48 38.17 -17.33
C GLN A 65 3.73 39.62 -17.70
N LEU A 66 4.72 39.88 -18.55
CA LEU A 66 5.05 41.23 -19.01
C LEU A 66 3.89 41.86 -19.80
N THR A 67 3.25 41.07 -20.67
CA THR A 67 2.07 41.54 -21.44
C THR A 67 0.94 41.98 -20.52
N ARG A 68 0.67 41.23 -19.42
CA ARG A 68 -0.32 41.63 -18.40
C ARG A 68 0.07 42.91 -17.68
N LEU A 69 1.35 43.11 -17.38
CA LEU A 69 1.83 44.35 -16.72
C LEU A 69 1.71 45.56 -17.66
N ILE A 70 2.04 45.40 -18.94
CA ILE A 70 1.88 46.45 -19.98
C ILE A 70 0.39 46.80 -20.14
N ALA A 71 -0.50 45.79 -20.16
CA ALA A 71 -1.94 46.03 -20.21
C ALA A 71 -2.44 46.77 -18.96
N LYS A 72 -1.94 46.43 -17.74
CA LYS A 72 -2.23 47.19 -16.51
C LYS A 72 -1.77 48.65 -16.63
N LYS A 73 -0.54 48.90 -17.12
CA LYS A 73 -0.05 50.27 -17.33
C LYS A 73 -0.94 51.05 -18.31
N LYS A 74 -1.35 50.41 -19.42
CA LYS A 74 -2.22 51.02 -20.40
C LYS A 74 -3.60 51.42 -19.83
N HIS A 75 -4.15 50.53 -18.99
CA HIS A 75 -5.53 50.70 -18.47
C HIS A 75 -5.58 51.60 -17.21
N TRP A 76 -4.63 51.41 -16.29
CA TRP A 76 -4.64 52.05 -14.96
C TRP A 76 -3.62 53.18 -14.80
N GLY A 77 -2.84 53.47 -15.84
CA GLY A 77 -1.77 54.49 -15.80
C GLY A 77 -0.54 54.10 -14.98
N ARG A 78 -0.59 53.02 -14.20
CA ARG A 78 0.51 52.56 -13.33
C ARG A 78 0.51 51.04 -13.16
N ILE A 79 1.69 50.49 -12.75
CA ILE A 79 1.88 49.07 -12.46
C ILE A 79 1.99 48.93 -10.93
N LEU A 80 0.91 48.65 -10.27
CA LEU A 80 0.92 48.38 -8.83
C LEU A 80 1.19 46.89 -8.57
N ALA A 81 2.10 46.63 -7.63
CA ALA A 81 2.23 45.30 -7.05
C ALA A 81 0.97 45.01 -6.23
N ASP A 82 0.28 43.93 -6.54
CA ASP A 82 -0.85 43.48 -5.76
C ASP A 82 -0.36 42.99 -4.41
N THR A 83 -0.66 43.75 -3.36
CA THR A 83 -0.29 43.44 -1.98
C THR A 83 -1.38 42.65 -1.26
N THR A 84 -2.52 42.42 -1.92
CA THR A 84 -3.59 41.62 -1.32
C THR A 84 -3.10 40.19 -1.13
N LYS A 85 -3.08 39.76 0.13
CA LYS A 85 -2.85 38.34 0.44
C LYS A 85 -4.00 37.56 -0.18
N ARG A 86 -3.70 36.67 -1.14
CA ARG A 86 -4.71 35.75 -1.66
C ARG A 86 -5.36 35.03 -0.50
N HIS A 87 -6.66 35.18 -0.34
CA HIS A 87 -7.42 34.38 0.60
C HIS A 87 -7.19 32.91 0.23
N ARG A 88 -6.54 32.18 1.12
CA ARG A 88 -6.42 30.73 0.97
C ARG A 88 -7.78 30.14 1.29
N PHE A 89 -8.26 29.23 0.46
CA PHE A 89 -9.42 28.42 0.81
C PHE A 89 -9.15 27.72 2.14
N PRO A 90 -10.14 27.65 3.05
CA PRO A 90 -9.98 26.92 4.29
C PRO A 90 -9.61 25.47 4.00
N LEU A 91 -8.62 24.96 4.70
CA LEU A 91 -8.18 23.58 4.56
C LEU A 91 -9.28 22.68 5.14
N LYS A 92 -9.83 21.79 4.32
CA LYS A 92 -10.81 20.78 4.78
C LYS A 92 -10.20 19.81 5.78
N TYR A 93 -8.92 19.49 5.63
CA TYR A 93 -8.17 18.56 6.45
C TYR A 93 -7.01 19.27 7.13
N THR A 94 -6.75 18.88 8.38
CA THR A 94 -5.73 19.50 9.25
C THR A 94 -4.46 18.65 9.29
N PRO A 95 -3.34 19.17 9.86
CA PRO A 95 -2.15 18.35 10.12
C PRO A 95 -2.43 17.12 11.00
N GLU A 96 -3.39 17.20 11.92
CA GLU A 96 -3.83 16.07 12.75
C GLU A 96 -4.46 14.97 11.91
N ASP A 97 -5.21 15.29 10.86
CA ASP A 97 -5.77 14.30 9.93
C ASP A 97 -4.66 13.57 9.17
N VAL A 98 -3.58 14.27 8.81
CA VAL A 98 -2.38 13.65 8.22
C VAL A 98 -1.67 12.76 9.23
N ALA A 99 -1.59 13.16 10.50
CA ALA A 99 -1.02 12.32 11.57
C ALA A 99 -1.83 11.03 11.75
N ARG A 100 -3.18 11.10 11.76
CA ARG A 100 -4.04 9.91 11.81
C ARG A 100 -3.85 8.98 10.60
N LEU A 101 -3.63 9.53 9.41
CA LEU A 101 -3.27 8.71 8.24
C LEU A 101 -1.91 8.02 8.45
N ILE A 102 -0.91 8.72 9.01
CA ILE A 102 0.41 8.15 9.31
C ILE A 102 0.29 7.00 10.31
N GLU A 103 -0.45 7.19 11.39
CA GLU A 103 -0.72 6.17 12.42
C GLU A 103 -1.40 4.93 11.79
N THR A 104 -2.46 5.14 11.02
CA THR A 104 -3.18 4.07 10.33
C THR A 104 -2.28 3.35 9.34
N ASP A 105 -1.55 4.07 8.50
CA ASP A 105 -0.64 3.47 7.53
C ASP A 105 0.52 2.71 8.20
N THR A 106 0.99 3.19 9.35
CA THR A 106 2.03 2.50 10.13
C THR A 106 1.49 1.21 10.75
N ALA A 107 0.28 1.25 11.34
CA ALA A 107 -0.34 0.09 11.97
C ALA A 107 -0.67 -1.01 10.96
N HIS A 108 -1.09 -0.65 9.73
CA HIS A 108 -1.52 -1.57 8.69
C HIS A 108 -0.48 -1.82 7.59
N ASP A 109 0.79 -1.44 7.78
CA ASP A 109 1.85 -1.54 6.75
C ASP A 109 1.44 -0.91 5.40
N ARG A 110 0.78 0.27 5.46
CA ARG A 110 0.41 1.06 4.29
C ARG A 110 -0.43 0.31 3.27
N LEU A 111 -1.68 0.06 3.59
CA LEU A 111 -2.67 -0.53 2.66
C LEU A 111 -2.90 0.33 1.41
N SER A 112 -3.63 -0.22 0.44
CA SER A 112 -4.10 0.57 -0.71
C SER A 112 -4.99 1.73 -0.27
N GLY A 113 -5.04 2.82 -1.04
CA GLY A 113 -5.88 3.98 -0.70
C GLY A 113 -7.34 3.63 -0.43
N PRO A 114 -8.00 2.77 -1.26
CA PRO A 114 -9.36 2.31 -0.99
C PRO A 114 -9.51 1.52 0.31
N ALA A 115 -8.54 0.64 0.63
CA ALA A 115 -8.57 -0.11 1.89
C ALA A 115 -8.37 0.82 3.10
N THR A 116 -7.43 1.77 3.03
CA THR A 116 -7.23 2.79 4.07
C THR A 116 -8.49 3.65 4.26
N LYS A 117 -9.16 4.04 3.16
CA LYS A 117 -10.44 4.75 3.27
C LYS A 117 -11.49 3.90 4.01
N ARG A 118 -11.56 2.60 3.73
CA ARG A 118 -12.49 1.71 4.43
C ARG A 118 -12.19 1.62 5.93
N ILE A 119 -10.90 1.63 6.33
CA ILE A 119 -10.52 1.72 7.75
C ILE A 119 -11.09 3.01 8.37
N PHE A 120 -10.90 4.17 7.74
CA PHE A 120 -11.43 5.43 8.25
C PHE A 120 -12.95 5.42 8.42
N ASP A 121 -13.68 4.81 7.46
CA ASP A 121 -15.13 4.64 7.56
C ASP A 121 -15.50 3.78 8.77
N ARG A 122 -14.77 2.67 9.01
CA ARG A 122 -15.02 1.74 10.14
C ARG A 122 -14.68 2.39 11.49
N GLU A 123 -13.52 3.04 11.60
CA GLU A 123 -13.09 3.73 12.82
C GLU A 123 -14.12 4.78 13.26
N TYR A 124 -14.74 5.48 12.32
CA TYR A 124 -15.80 6.45 12.64
C TYR A 124 -17.16 5.80 12.83
N ALA A 125 -17.65 5.03 11.86
CA ALA A 125 -19.04 4.56 11.84
C ALA A 125 -19.29 3.41 12.83
N ILE A 126 -18.35 2.47 12.95
CA ILE A 126 -18.48 1.27 13.79
C ILE A 126 -17.87 1.53 15.17
N PHE A 127 -16.62 1.94 15.23
CA PHE A 127 -15.87 2.10 16.48
C PHE A 127 -16.05 3.50 17.14
N LYS A 128 -16.88 4.38 16.56
CA LYS A 128 -17.31 5.70 17.10
C LYS A 128 -16.16 6.63 17.45
N LYS A 129 -15.00 6.52 16.77
CA LYS A 129 -13.85 7.39 17.02
C LYS A 129 -13.99 8.73 16.30
N GLU A 130 -14.36 9.78 17.04
CA GLU A 130 -14.57 11.16 16.51
C GLU A 130 -13.35 11.74 15.79
N ALA A 131 -12.14 11.30 16.12
CA ALA A 131 -10.91 11.71 15.45
C ALA A 131 -10.92 11.42 13.93
N PHE A 132 -11.70 10.44 13.46
CA PHE A 132 -11.83 10.08 12.05
C PHE A 132 -13.02 10.75 11.33
N ARG A 133 -13.77 11.64 12.00
CA ARG A 133 -14.96 12.31 11.46
C ARG A 133 -14.71 12.98 10.10
N ARG A 134 -13.59 13.68 9.92
CA ARG A 134 -13.23 14.32 8.64
C ARG A 134 -12.68 13.32 7.62
N LEU A 135 -11.99 12.29 8.10
CA LEU A 135 -11.33 11.29 7.25
C LEU A 135 -12.30 10.29 6.62
N LYS A 136 -13.47 10.04 7.19
CA LYS A 136 -14.49 9.17 6.59
C LYS A 136 -14.88 9.61 5.18
N ASP A 137 -14.93 10.92 4.92
CA ASP A 137 -15.34 11.51 3.65
C ASP A 137 -14.15 11.80 2.71
N ILE A 138 -12.96 11.37 3.06
CA ILE A 138 -11.76 11.60 2.23
C ILE A 138 -11.81 10.81 0.93
N SER A 139 -11.44 11.44 -0.17
CA SER A 139 -11.28 10.71 -1.44
C SER A 139 -9.98 9.90 -1.46
N VAL A 140 -9.99 8.78 -2.17
CA VAL A 140 -8.79 7.96 -2.38
C VAL A 140 -7.64 8.76 -3.00
N ALA A 141 -7.95 9.64 -3.95
CA ALA A 141 -6.95 10.54 -4.55
C ALA A 141 -6.31 11.46 -3.50
N HIS A 142 -7.09 11.96 -2.54
CA HIS A 142 -6.59 12.83 -1.48
C HIS A 142 -5.70 12.07 -0.47
N ILE A 143 -6.01 10.80 -0.16
CA ILE A 143 -5.13 9.92 0.62
C ILE A 143 -3.76 9.80 -0.06
N TYR A 144 -3.72 9.56 -1.38
CA TYR A 144 -2.46 9.50 -2.13
C TYR A 144 -1.75 10.87 -2.20
N ASN A 145 -2.48 11.98 -2.20
CA ASN A 145 -1.87 13.31 -2.12
C ASN A 145 -1.24 13.56 -0.74
N PHE A 146 -1.91 13.16 0.34
CA PHE A 146 -1.33 13.25 1.70
C PHE A 146 -0.04 12.42 1.82
N ARG A 147 -0.01 11.22 1.25
CA ARG A 147 1.19 10.37 1.23
C ARG A 147 2.38 10.97 0.47
N LYS A 148 2.16 12.05 -0.29
CA LYS A 148 3.23 12.84 -0.97
C LYS A 148 3.64 14.08 -0.18
N THR A 149 2.94 14.44 0.88
CA THR A 149 3.27 15.63 1.68
C THR A 149 4.57 15.43 2.46
N ARG A 150 5.28 16.55 2.73
CA ARG A 150 6.53 16.52 3.51
C ARG A 150 6.29 15.96 4.91
N GLN A 151 5.19 16.33 5.56
CA GLN A 151 4.81 15.80 6.87
C GLN A 151 4.70 14.28 6.85
N TYR A 152 3.97 13.71 5.89
CA TYR A 152 3.82 12.27 5.77
C TYR A 152 5.16 11.58 5.48
N GLN A 153 5.94 12.10 4.54
CA GLN A 153 7.21 11.50 4.12
C GLN A 153 8.28 11.50 5.22
N SER A 154 8.23 12.44 6.17
CA SER A 154 9.20 12.51 7.27
C SER A 154 8.92 11.48 8.38
N PHE A 155 7.71 10.94 8.49
CA PHE A 155 7.32 9.98 9.52
C PHE A 155 7.00 8.57 9.01
N ALA A 156 6.65 8.45 7.72
CA ALA A 156 6.25 7.15 7.16
C ALA A 156 7.47 6.24 6.90
N ARG A 157 7.40 5.00 7.35
CA ARG A 157 8.32 3.94 6.94
C ARG A 157 8.00 3.55 5.49
N PHE A 158 9.00 3.56 4.61
CA PHE A 158 8.84 3.20 3.20
C PHE A 158 9.08 1.70 2.99
N PHE A 159 8.15 1.05 2.31
CA PHE A 159 8.34 -0.30 1.79
C PHE A 159 8.40 -0.26 0.26
N THR A 160 9.37 -0.97 -0.32
CA THR A 160 9.52 -1.11 -1.78
C THR A 160 8.36 -1.92 -2.35
N LYS A 161 7.78 -1.46 -3.48
CA LYS A 161 6.80 -2.25 -4.23
C LYS A 161 7.43 -3.54 -4.75
N THR A 162 6.85 -4.69 -4.41
CA THR A 162 7.20 -5.97 -5.02
C THR A 162 6.71 -6.03 -6.46
N LYS A 163 7.56 -6.52 -7.39
CA LYS A 163 7.17 -6.83 -8.77
C LYS A 163 6.68 -8.28 -8.83
N PRO A 164 5.55 -8.57 -9.48
CA PRO A 164 5.08 -9.94 -9.62
C PRO A 164 6.01 -10.74 -10.55
N THR A 165 6.48 -11.91 -10.09
CA THR A 165 7.18 -12.90 -10.91
C THR A 165 6.17 -13.90 -11.48
N LYS A 166 6.30 -14.24 -12.78
CA LYS A 166 5.46 -15.25 -13.45
C LYS A 166 6.14 -16.61 -13.34
N VAL A 167 5.47 -17.58 -12.76
CA VAL A 167 5.85 -19.00 -12.86
C VAL A 167 4.61 -19.84 -13.14
N ASN A 168 4.72 -20.74 -14.12
CA ASN A 168 3.64 -21.62 -14.56
C ASN A 168 3.83 -23.02 -14.03
N ILE A 169 2.80 -23.65 -13.46
CA ILE A 169 2.61 -25.12 -13.50
C ILE A 169 1.21 -25.49 -12.96
N GLY A 170 0.53 -26.45 -13.57
CA GLY A 170 -0.29 -27.43 -13.03
C GLY A 170 -1.71 -27.61 -13.34
N GLU A 171 -2.49 -28.46 -13.04
CA GLU A 171 -3.65 -29.09 -13.62
C GLU A 171 -4.93 -28.99 -12.75
N ARG A 172 -6.12 -29.11 -13.21
CA ARG A 172 -6.88 -29.34 -14.45
C ARG A 172 -8.35 -28.95 -14.34
N ARG A 173 -8.76 -28.20 -13.30
CA ARG A 173 -10.13 -27.68 -13.23
C ARG A 173 -10.10 -26.18 -12.95
N LYS A 174 -10.80 -25.39 -13.76
CA LYS A 174 -11.04 -23.99 -13.37
C LYS A 174 -11.87 -24.05 -12.08
N PRO A 175 -11.44 -23.38 -11.03
CA PRO A 175 -12.22 -23.31 -9.82
C PRO A 175 -13.52 -22.56 -10.07
N ASP A 176 -14.60 -23.07 -9.55
CA ASP A 176 -15.93 -22.48 -9.67
C ASP A 176 -16.67 -22.65 -8.34
N PRO A 177 -16.51 -21.70 -7.41
CA PRO A 177 -17.16 -21.73 -6.10
C PRO A 177 -18.67 -21.44 -6.18
N LYS A 178 -19.18 -21.01 -7.34
CA LYS A 178 -20.60 -20.63 -7.54
C LYS A 178 -21.13 -19.68 -6.46
N GLY A 179 -20.27 -18.80 -5.97
CA GLY A 179 -20.60 -17.87 -4.88
C GLY A 179 -20.67 -18.51 -3.48
N GLN A 180 -20.27 -19.76 -3.31
CA GLN A 180 -20.36 -20.50 -2.05
C GLN A 180 -19.01 -20.44 -1.31
N PRO A 181 -18.94 -19.98 -0.04
CA PRO A 181 -17.77 -20.13 0.82
C PRO A 181 -17.38 -21.60 1.04
N GLY A 182 -16.10 -21.83 1.34
CA GLY A 182 -15.55 -23.18 1.55
C GLY A 182 -14.71 -23.71 0.40
N PHE A 183 -14.49 -22.93 -0.65
CA PHE A 183 -13.61 -23.26 -1.76
C PHE A 183 -12.24 -22.61 -1.55
N LEU A 184 -11.30 -23.37 -1.01
CA LEU A 184 -10.00 -22.88 -0.58
C LEU A 184 -8.95 -22.94 -1.70
N ARG A 185 -8.11 -21.91 -1.75
CA ARG A 185 -6.89 -21.81 -2.56
C ARG A 185 -5.69 -21.89 -1.65
N VAL A 186 -4.75 -22.74 -2.01
CA VAL A 186 -3.55 -22.99 -1.21
C VAL A 186 -2.31 -22.72 -2.03
N ASP A 187 -1.34 -22.07 -1.40
CA ASP A 187 -0.01 -21.86 -1.94
C ASP A 187 1.05 -21.83 -0.85
N THR A 188 2.30 -22.09 -1.22
CA THR A 188 3.44 -22.15 -0.31
C THR A 188 4.44 -21.06 -0.60
N VAL A 189 4.93 -20.40 0.44
CA VAL A 189 6.01 -19.41 0.34
C VAL A 189 7.23 -19.88 1.12
N HIS A 190 8.30 -20.21 0.41
CA HIS A 190 9.57 -20.55 1.01
C HIS A 190 10.37 -19.32 1.42
N GLN A 191 10.90 -19.30 2.64
CA GLN A 191 11.61 -18.14 3.21
C GLN A 191 13.11 -18.11 2.88
N GLY A 192 13.51 -18.85 1.84
CA GLY A 192 14.88 -18.87 1.32
C GLY A 192 15.80 -19.86 2.05
N ASP A 193 17.00 -20.02 1.50
CA ASP A 193 18.07 -20.84 2.06
C ASP A 193 19.26 -19.95 2.35
N ARG A 194 19.98 -20.21 3.44
CA ARG A 194 21.20 -19.51 3.82
C ARG A 194 22.22 -20.49 4.38
N ASP A 195 23.43 -20.47 3.84
CA ASP A 195 24.56 -21.29 4.34
C ASP A 195 24.19 -22.79 4.48
N LYS A 196 23.45 -23.35 3.50
CA LYS A 196 22.89 -24.70 3.47
C LYS A 196 21.80 -24.98 4.51
N GLU A 197 21.41 -24.00 5.34
CA GLU A 197 20.24 -24.07 6.21
C GLU A 197 19.00 -23.61 5.44
N LYS A 198 17.99 -24.48 5.35
CA LYS A 198 16.70 -24.12 4.74
C LYS A 198 15.89 -23.22 5.66
N GLY A 199 15.21 -22.23 5.07
CA GLY A 199 14.25 -21.42 5.79
C GLY A 199 12.91 -22.14 5.98
N VAL A 200 12.03 -21.52 6.76
CA VAL A 200 10.65 -22.00 6.97
C VAL A 200 9.81 -21.90 5.70
N TYR A 201 8.70 -22.63 5.69
CA TYR A 201 7.69 -22.59 4.64
C TYR A 201 6.38 -22.05 5.21
N HIS A 202 5.85 -20.96 4.64
CA HIS A 202 4.54 -20.44 4.97
C HIS A 202 3.50 -21.06 4.05
N ILE A 203 2.44 -21.59 4.65
CA ILE A 203 1.29 -22.16 3.95
C ILE A 203 0.18 -21.13 4.02
N ASN A 204 -0.22 -20.62 2.87
CA ASN A 204 -1.26 -19.61 2.74
C ASN A 204 -2.52 -20.23 2.16
N VAL A 205 -3.61 -20.18 2.89
CA VAL A 205 -4.90 -20.79 2.53
C VAL A 205 -5.96 -19.69 2.53
N THR A 206 -6.61 -19.48 1.38
CA THR A 206 -7.58 -18.40 1.20
C THR A 206 -8.87 -18.92 0.59
N ASP A 207 -10.02 -18.58 1.17
CA ASP A 207 -11.33 -18.83 0.56
C ASP A 207 -11.58 -17.91 -0.64
N GLU A 208 -12.13 -18.46 -1.72
CA GLU A 208 -12.30 -17.74 -2.98
C GLU A 208 -13.41 -16.69 -2.92
N VAL A 209 -14.44 -16.91 -2.14
CA VAL A 209 -15.65 -16.08 -2.08
C VAL A 209 -15.51 -14.97 -1.06
N THR A 210 -15.17 -15.31 0.17
CA THR A 210 -15.05 -14.35 1.28
C THR A 210 -13.67 -13.73 1.39
N GLN A 211 -12.65 -14.29 0.72
CA GLN A 211 -11.24 -14.00 0.91
C GLN A 211 -10.75 -14.25 2.35
N TRP A 212 -11.48 -15.07 3.12
CA TRP A 212 -11.01 -15.52 4.43
C TRP A 212 -9.67 -16.23 4.28
N GLU A 213 -8.68 -15.82 5.08
CA GLU A 213 -7.28 -16.20 4.85
C GLU A 213 -6.66 -16.70 6.16
N ILE A 214 -6.13 -17.90 6.13
CA ILE A 214 -5.38 -18.48 7.25
C ILE A 214 -3.96 -18.79 6.77
N VAL A 215 -2.99 -18.25 7.49
CA VAL A 215 -1.58 -18.50 7.24
C VAL A 215 -1.04 -19.39 8.36
N GLY A 216 -0.28 -20.40 7.96
CA GLY A 216 0.48 -21.25 8.87
C GLY A 216 1.94 -21.37 8.44
N CYS A 217 2.77 -22.02 9.26
CA CYS A 217 4.20 -22.16 9.02
C CYS A 217 4.67 -23.56 9.35
N VAL A 218 5.51 -24.16 8.48
CA VAL A 218 6.18 -25.45 8.76
C VAL A 218 7.69 -25.35 8.60
N GLU A 219 8.38 -26.19 9.33
CA GLU A 219 9.83 -26.35 9.19
C GLU A 219 10.18 -26.96 7.84
N LYS A 220 9.47 -27.99 7.44
CA LYS A 220 9.70 -28.76 6.20
C LYS A 220 8.39 -29.07 5.51
N VAL A 221 8.40 -29.01 4.20
CA VAL A 221 7.28 -29.45 3.36
C VAL A 221 7.34 -30.98 3.26
N SER A 222 6.95 -31.64 4.33
CA SER A 222 6.82 -33.10 4.37
C SER A 222 5.52 -33.47 5.09
N GLU A 223 5.03 -34.65 4.82
CA GLU A 223 3.76 -35.17 5.34
C GLU A 223 3.67 -35.06 6.87
N ARG A 224 4.76 -35.36 7.57
CA ARG A 224 4.84 -35.30 9.04
C ARG A 224 4.55 -33.91 9.58
N PHE A 225 5.05 -32.87 8.93
CA PHE A 225 4.90 -31.48 9.37
C PHE A 225 3.64 -30.83 8.78
N LEU A 226 3.31 -31.16 7.53
CA LEU A 226 2.20 -30.52 6.83
C LEU A 226 0.83 -30.98 7.33
N LYS A 227 0.66 -32.28 7.64
CA LYS A 227 -0.63 -32.83 8.06
C LYS A 227 -1.18 -32.18 9.33
N PRO A 228 -0.43 -32.07 10.46
CA PRO A 228 -0.95 -31.40 11.65
C PRO A 228 -1.21 -29.92 11.42
N LEU A 229 -0.37 -29.21 10.63
CA LEU A 229 -0.62 -27.82 10.29
C LEU A 229 -1.87 -27.64 9.45
N LEU A 230 -2.09 -28.44 8.42
CA LEU A 230 -3.30 -28.35 7.59
C LEU A 230 -4.56 -28.60 8.42
N LYS A 231 -4.51 -29.54 9.37
CA LYS A 231 -5.63 -29.77 10.29
C LYS A 231 -5.92 -28.50 11.10
N ASP A 232 -4.91 -27.89 11.73
CA ASP A 232 -5.08 -26.67 12.52
C ASP A 232 -5.55 -25.48 11.65
N ILE A 233 -5.05 -25.36 10.40
CA ILE A 233 -5.51 -24.34 9.45
C ILE A 233 -6.98 -24.52 9.11
N LEU A 234 -7.42 -25.76 8.76
CA LEU A 234 -8.80 -26.06 8.37
C LEU A 234 -9.77 -25.87 9.54
N GLU A 235 -9.33 -26.10 10.77
CA GLU A 235 -10.12 -25.85 11.98
C GLU A 235 -10.39 -24.35 12.20
N GLN A 236 -9.49 -23.45 11.80
CA GLN A 236 -9.64 -21.99 11.96
C GLN A 236 -10.65 -21.35 11.00
N PHE A 237 -11.10 -22.03 9.95
CA PHE A 237 -12.19 -21.49 9.11
C PHE A 237 -13.53 -21.60 9.84
N PRO A 238 -14.34 -20.53 9.90
CA PRO A 238 -15.62 -20.56 10.61
C PRO A 238 -16.73 -21.30 9.84
N PHE A 239 -16.50 -21.66 8.59
CA PHE A 239 -17.45 -22.34 7.71
C PHE A 239 -16.95 -23.72 7.29
N LYS A 240 -17.88 -24.53 6.79
CA LYS A 240 -17.58 -25.88 6.27
C LYS A 240 -16.72 -25.78 5.00
N VAL A 241 -15.57 -26.44 5.02
CA VAL A 241 -14.67 -26.46 3.86
C VAL A 241 -15.12 -27.56 2.89
N ILE A 242 -15.30 -27.19 1.62
CA ILE A 242 -15.84 -28.06 0.58
C ILE A 242 -14.76 -28.51 -0.38
N ASN A 243 -13.89 -27.58 -0.79
CA ASN A 243 -12.87 -27.82 -1.80
C ASN A 243 -11.52 -27.27 -1.36
N PHE A 244 -10.46 -28.03 -1.62
CA PHE A 244 -9.07 -27.65 -1.39
C PHE A 244 -8.35 -27.66 -2.74
N HIS A 245 -8.04 -26.49 -3.27
CA HIS A 245 -7.40 -26.30 -4.55
C HIS A 245 -5.96 -25.83 -4.36
N SER A 246 -5.01 -26.65 -4.82
CA SER A 246 -3.59 -26.30 -4.84
C SER A 246 -3.09 -26.11 -6.26
N ASP A 247 -1.90 -25.54 -6.39
CA ASP A 247 -1.09 -25.73 -7.59
C ASP A 247 -0.60 -27.19 -7.67
N ASN A 248 0.24 -27.53 -8.65
CA ASN A 248 0.76 -28.91 -8.79
C ASN A 248 1.94 -29.22 -7.85
N GLY A 249 2.11 -28.49 -6.77
CA GLY A 249 3.12 -28.82 -5.79
C GLY A 249 2.98 -30.25 -5.27
N SER A 250 4.02 -31.05 -5.34
CA SER A 250 4.02 -32.42 -4.83
C SER A 250 3.71 -32.52 -3.35
N GLU A 251 3.92 -31.41 -2.61
CA GLU A 251 3.59 -31.28 -1.19
C GLU A 251 2.10 -31.42 -0.88
N TYR A 252 1.23 -30.97 -1.78
CA TYR A 252 -0.23 -31.06 -1.62
C TYR A 252 -0.83 -32.24 -2.40
N ILE A 253 -0.13 -32.73 -3.40
CA ILE A 253 -0.56 -33.85 -4.25
C ILE A 253 0.14 -35.12 -3.81
N ASN A 254 -0.07 -35.49 -2.56
CA ASN A 254 0.43 -36.74 -2.00
C ASN A 254 -0.69 -37.51 -1.28
N LYS A 255 -0.45 -38.79 -1.01
CA LYS A 255 -1.44 -39.71 -0.43
C LYS A 255 -1.94 -39.24 0.95
N ILE A 256 -1.06 -38.70 1.80
CA ILE A 256 -1.42 -38.34 3.19
C ILE A 256 -2.29 -37.08 3.23
N VAL A 257 -2.00 -36.08 2.40
CA VAL A 257 -2.88 -34.92 2.26
C VAL A 257 -4.23 -35.34 1.69
N ALA A 258 -4.23 -36.20 0.66
CA ALA A 258 -5.46 -36.74 0.09
C ALA A 258 -6.27 -37.53 1.13
N ASP A 259 -5.64 -38.39 1.93
CA ASP A 259 -6.29 -39.15 3.00
C ASP A 259 -6.86 -38.22 4.09
N LEU A 260 -6.15 -37.14 4.46
CA LEU A 260 -6.67 -36.13 5.39
C LEU A 260 -7.90 -35.44 4.83
N LEU A 261 -7.84 -34.96 3.59
CA LEU A 261 -8.95 -34.24 2.95
C LEU A 261 -10.16 -35.17 2.75
N ASN A 262 -9.94 -36.43 2.33
CA ASN A 262 -10.99 -37.43 2.20
C ASN A 262 -11.67 -37.74 3.56
N LYS A 263 -10.91 -37.87 4.65
CA LYS A 263 -11.46 -38.04 6.00
C LYS A 263 -12.35 -36.89 6.45
N LEU A 264 -12.02 -35.69 5.97
CA LEU A 264 -12.79 -34.47 6.25
C LEU A 264 -13.87 -34.18 5.22
N LEU A 265 -14.09 -35.09 4.25
CA LEU A 265 -15.03 -34.93 3.14
C LEU A 265 -14.77 -33.68 2.28
N ILE A 266 -13.50 -33.30 2.13
CA ILE A 266 -13.06 -32.16 1.34
C ILE A 266 -12.58 -32.64 -0.03
N PHE A 267 -13.13 -32.09 -1.11
CA PHE A 267 -12.69 -32.39 -2.47
C PHE A 267 -11.35 -31.73 -2.77
N GLN A 268 -10.38 -32.54 -3.18
CA GLN A 268 -9.09 -32.04 -3.64
C GLN A 268 -9.10 -31.77 -5.15
N THR A 269 -8.75 -30.56 -5.54
CA THR A 269 -8.59 -30.17 -6.94
C THR A 269 -7.22 -29.50 -7.15
N LYS A 270 -6.81 -29.38 -8.39
CA LYS A 270 -5.54 -28.71 -8.75
C LYS A 270 -5.68 -27.88 -10.01
N SER A 271 -4.80 -26.91 -10.17
CA SER A 271 -4.77 -25.97 -11.29
C SER A 271 -4.57 -26.66 -12.64
N ARG A 272 -5.11 -26.12 -13.72
CA ARG A 272 -4.93 -26.62 -15.08
C ARG A 272 -3.55 -26.29 -15.61
N ALA A 273 -3.03 -27.16 -16.48
CA ALA A 273 -1.72 -26.94 -17.11
C ALA A 273 -1.69 -25.62 -17.91
N ARG A 274 -0.64 -24.82 -17.73
CA ARG A 274 -0.40 -23.54 -18.44
C ARG A 274 -1.50 -22.48 -18.25
N ARG A 275 -2.26 -22.52 -17.15
CA ARG A 275 -3.30 -21.54 -16.79
C ARG A 275 -2.94 -20.80 -15.50
N CYS A 276 -2.11 -19.77 -15.63
CA CYS A 276 -1.61 -18.96 -14.50
C CYS A 276 -2.71 -18.31 -13.64
N ASN A 277 -3.93 -18.18 -14.17
CA ASN A 277 -5.02 -17.52 -13.46
C ASN A 277 -5.79 -18.44 -12.50
N ASP A 278 -5.53 -19.76 -12.55
CA ASP A 278 -6.29 -20.69 -11.72
C ASP A 278 -5.93 -20.58 -10.23
N ASN A 279 -4.73 -20.12 -9.87
CA ASN A 279 -4.30 -19.85 -8.49
C ASN A 279 -3.93 -18.38 -8.21
N ALA A 280 -4.31 -17.46 -9.09
CA ALA A 280 -3.93 -16.05 -9.02
C ALA A 280 -4.34 -15.35 -7.70
N LEU A 281 -5.40 -15.81 -7.03
CA LEU A 281 -5.80 -15.28 -5.73
C LEU A 281 -4.72 -15.58 -4.67
N ALA A 282 -4.33 -16.83 -4.50
CA ALA A 282 -3.31 -17.22 -3.53
C ALA A 282 -1.95 -16.59 -3.85
N GLU A 283 -1.53 -16.55 -5.13
CA GLU A 283 -0.30 -15.88 -5.56
C GLU A 283 -0.30 -14.38 -5.20
N SER A 284 -1.41 -13.68 -5.41
CA SER A 284 -1.53 -12.26 -5.06
C SER A 284 -1.48 -12.03 -3.55
N LYS A 285 -2.04 -12.95 -2.78
CA LYS A 285 -2.00 -12.95 -1.31
C LYS A 285 -0.59 -13.22 -0.79
N ASN A 286 0.16 -14.14 -1.37
CA ASN A 286 1.56 -14.39 -1.00
C ASN A 286 2.40 -13.10 -1.04
N GLY A 287 2.26 -12.30 -2.07
CA GLY A 287 2.96 -11.01 -2.18
C GLY A 287 2.45 -9.96 -1.20
N SER A 288 1.13 -9.82 -1.10
CA SER A 288 0.49 -8.74 -0.32
C SER A 288 0.35 -9.05 1.18
N ILE A 289 0.49 -10.30 1.58
CA ILE A 289 0.35 -10.78 2.96
C ILE A 289 1.67 -11.36 3.45
N VAL A 290 2.05 -12.54 2.98
CA VAL A 290 3.22 -13.25 3.54
C VAL A 290 4.50 -12.45 3.34
N ARG A 291 4.83 -12.11 2.10
CA ARG A 291 6.07 -11.35 1.79
C ARG A 291 6.09 -9.94 2.38
N LYS A 292 4.94 -9.31 2.45
CA LYS A 292 4.83 -7.98 3.05
C LYS A 292 5.13 -7.97 4.53
N HIS A 293 4.68 -8.98 5.27
CA HIS A 293 4.82 -9.02 6.73
C HIS A 293 6.06 -9.79 7.21
N MET A 294 6.45 -10.86 6.52
CA MET A 294 7.61 -11.69 6.88
C MET A 294 8.88 -11.31 6.12
N GLY A 295 8.76 -10.51 5.04
CA GLY A 295 9.89 -10.08 4.23
C GLY A 295 10.47 -11.19 3.35
N TYR A 296 11.71 -10.96 2.89
CA TYR A 296 12.51 -11.89 2.07
C TYR A 296 13.73 -12.41 2.81
N ILE A 297 13.87 -12.11 4.10
CA ILE A 297 14.97 -12.58 4.91
C ILE A 297 14.87 -14.09 5.11
N HIS A 298 16.02 -14.75 5.27
CA HIS A 298 16.05 -16.14 5.72
C HIS A 298 15.57 -16.24 7.16
N ILE A 299 14.58 -17.10 7.42
CA ILE A 299 14.08 -17.40 8.77
C ILE A 299 14.31 -18.89 9.02
N PRO A 300 15.17 -19.25 9.99
CA PRO A 300 15.48 -20.65 10.28
C PRO A 300 14.26 -21.49 10.65
N GLN A 301 14.28 -22.76 10.27
CA GLN A 301 13.17 -23.70 10.46
C GLN A 301 12.72 -23.83 11.91
N ARG A 302 13.63 -23.73 12.89
CA ARG A 302 13.33 -23.79 14.35
C ARG A 302 12.32 -22.74 14.85
N TYR A 303 12.06 -21.70 14.08
CA TYR A 303 11.10 -20.65 14.47
C TYR A 303 9.67 -20.93 13.98
N ALA A 304 9.42 -22.02 13.26
CA ALA A 304 8.10 -22.34 12.71
C ALA A 304 7.00 -22.36 13.78
N GLN A 305 7.26 -22.91 14.95
CA GLN A 305 6.30 -22.96 16.05
C GLN A 305 5.97 -21.55 16.61
N ALA A 306 6.98 -20.72 16.83
CA ALA A 306 6.77 -19.35 17.30
C ALA A 306 6.01 -18.49 16.28
N ILE A 307 6.29 -18.71 14.99
CA ILE A 307 5.55 -18.08 13.89
C ILE A 307 4.08 -18.53 13.89
N ASN A 308 3.78 -19.80 14.09
CA ASN A 308 2.41 -20.30 14.17
C ASN A 308 1.64 -19.71 15.36
N GLN A 309 2.30 -19.54 16.52
CA GLN A 309 1.68 -18.87 17.68
C GLN A 309 1.31 -17.42 17.34
N PHE A 310 2.22 -16.66 16.70
CA PHE A 310 1.95 -15.31 16.22
C PHE A 310 0.82 -15.29 15.20
N TYR A 311 0.83 -16.20 14.22
CA TYR A 311 -0.21 -16.27 13.21
C TYR A 311 -1.59 -16.53 13.82
N LYS A 312 -1.69 -17.50 14.70
CA LYS A 312 -2.97 -17.89 15.30
C LYS A 312 -3.53 -16.81 16.24
N ALA A 313 -2.67 -16.22 17.08
CA ALA A 313 -3.11 -15.28 18.10
C ALA A 313 -3.37 -13.86 17.58
N TYR A 314 -2.65 -13.42 16.54
CA TYR A 314 -2.69 -12.02 16.10
C TYR A 314 -2.93 -11.86 14.59
N PHE A 315 -2.16 -12.56 13.77
CA PHE A 315 -2.10 -12.25 12.34
C PHE A 315 -3.35 -12.71 11.60
N ASN A 316 -3.82 -13.96 11.82
CA ASN A 316 -5.03 -14.47 11.19
C ASN A 316 -6.28 -13.71 11.65
N VAL A 317 -6.33 -13.28 12.91
CA VAL A 317 -7.41 -12.42 13.43
C VAL A 317 -7.41 -11.08 12.68
N TYR A 318 -6.26 -10.41 12.61
CA TYR A 318 -6.12 -9.16 11.87
C TYR A 318 -6.54 -9.30 10.40
N LEU A 319 -6.08 -10.34 9.71
CA LEU A 319 -6.39 -10.55 8.29
C LEU A 319 -7.89 -10.68 8.02
N ASN A 320 -8.61 -11.38 8.89
CA ASN A 320 -9.99 -11.77 8.63
C ASN A 320 -11.02 -10.78 9.17
N TYR A 321 -10.75 -10.14 10.29
CA TYR A 321 -11.72 -9.26 10.93
C TYR A 321 -11.43 -7.76 10.74
N HIS A 322 -10.15 -7.38 10.51
CA HIS A 322 -9.74 -5.97 10.58
C HIS A 322 -9.01 -5.46 9.33
N ARG A 323 -8.73 -6.34 8.35
CA ARG A 323 -8.03 -5.94 7.12
C ARG A 323 -8.95 -5.98 5.90
N PRO A 324 -9.40 -4.83 5.37
CA PRO A 324 -10.24 -4.81 4.18
C PRO A 324 -9.54 -5.34 2.94
N CYS A 325 -10.25 -6.18 2.20
CA CYS A 325 -9.86 -6.73 0.90
C CYS A 325 -10.69 -6.12 -0.22
N GLY A 326 -10.14 -6.04 -1.43
CA GLY A 326 -10.87 -5.61 -2.62
C GLY A 326 -11.64 -6.79 -3.24
N PHE A 327 -12.94 -6.63 -3.44
CA PHE A 327 -13.79 -7.61 -4.11
C PHE A 327 -14.06 -7.17 -5.55
N ALA A 328 -13.86 -8.10 -6.49
CA ALA A 328 -14.09 -7.83 -7.89
C ALA A 328 -15.57 -7.85 -8.23
N THR A 329 -16.04 -6.83 -8.93
CA THR A 329 -17.31 -6.84 -9.66
C THR A 329 -17.03 -6.92 -11.16
N VAL A 330 -17.85 -7.67 -11.90
CA VAL A 330 -17.73 -7.77 -13.36
C VAL A 330 -18.54 -6.62 -13.97
N LYS A 331 -17.88 -5.79 -14.76
CA LYS A 331 -18.55 -4.80 -15.62
C LYS A 331 -18.36 -5.21 -17.07
N VAL A 332 -19.44 -5.21 -17.81
CA VAL A 332 -19.41 -5.44 -19.27
C VAL A 332 -19.25 -4.08 -19.96
N ASP A 333 -18.25 -3.93 -20.80
CA ASP A 333 -18.06 -2.72 -21.61
C ASP A 333 -19.05 -2.65 -22.78
N ARG A 334 -19.07 -1.50 -23.48
CA ARG A 334 -19.96 -1.30 -24.65
C ARG A 334 -19.72 -2.29 -25.80
N LYS A 335 -18.61 -3.04 -25.77
CA LYS A 335 -18.26 -4.07 -26.77
C LYS A 335 -18.54 -5.49 -26.27
N GLY A 336 -19.24 -5.65 -25.16
CA GLY A 336 -19.57 -6.96 -24.55
C GLY A 336 -18.37 -7.62 -23.82
N LYS A 337 -17.25 -6.92 -23.62
CA LYS A 337 -16.08 -7.50 -22.93
C LYS A 337 -16.21 -7.32 -21.42
N GLU A 338 -16.10 -8.42 -20.71
CA GLU A 338 -16.08 -8.42 -19.24
C GLU A 338 -14.76 -7.87 -18.68
N LYS A 339 -14.89 -6.95 -17.74
CA LYS A 339 -13.76 -6.36 -17.01
C LYS A 339 -14.00 -6.44 -15.50
N LYS A 340 -13.05 -7.03 -14.77
CA LYS A 340 -13.08 -7.01 -13.30
C LYS A 340 -12.73 -5.61 -12.78
N VAL A 341 -13.60 -5.05 -11.95
CA VAL A 341 -13.42 -3.74 -11.31
C VAL A 341 -13.50 -3.95 -9.80
N TYR A 342 -12.57 -3.38 -9.04
CA TYR A 342 -12.45 -3.52 -7.59
C TYR A 342 -12.93 -2.25 -6.88
N ASN A 343 -14.25 -2.08 -6.80
CA ASN A 343 -14.88 -0.91 -6.19
C ASN A 343 -15.39 -1.18 -4.76
N VAL A 344 -15.50 -2.45 -4.38
CA VAL A 344 -16.01 -2.87 -3.07
C VAL A 344 -14.85 -3.31 -2.19
N TYR A 345 -14.74 -2.71 -1.02
CA TYR A 345 -13.74 -3.06 0.01
C TYR A 345 -14.45 -3.41 1.30
N ARG A 346 -14.20 -4.60 1.82
CA ARG A 346 -14.72 -5.10 3.10
C ARG A 346 -13.75 -6.11 3.69
N THR A 347 -13.86 -6.40 4.98
CA THR A 347 -13.10 -7.49 5.59
C THR A 347 -13.63 -8.84 5.13
N PRO A 348 -12.84 -9.92 5.19
CA PRO A 348 -13.36 -11.29 4.96
C PRO A 348 -14.56 -11.61 5.84
N TYR A 349 -14.53 -11.17 7.10
CA TYR A 349 -15.67 -11.32 8.01
C TYR A 349 -16.93 -10.59 7.50
N GLU A 350 -16.81 -9.31 7.12
CA GLU A 350 -17.93 -8.57 6.53
C GLU A 350 -18.46 -9.25 5.26
N ALA A 351 -17.59 -9.84 4.44
CA ALA A 351 -17.98 -10.57 3.25
C ALA A 351 -18.81 -11.83 3.59
N LEU A 352 -18.41 -12.56 4.61
CA LEU A 352 -19.17 -13.73 5.12
C LEU A 352 -20.49 -13.29 5.77
N ARG A 353 -20.45 -12.26 6.63
CA ARG A 353 -21.60 -11.75 7.39
C ARG A 353 -22.71 -11.19 6.49
N THR A 354 -22.32 -10.54 5.39
CA THR A 354 -23.26 -9.96 4.41
C THR A 354 -23.64 -10.92 3.27
N HIS A 355 -23.14 -12.15 3.29
CA HIS A 355 -23.51 -13.15 2.31
C HIS A 355 -24.97 -13.59 2.52
N PRO A 356 -25.85 -13.67 1.47
CA PRO A 356 -27.28 -13.98 1.63
C PRO A 356 -27.56 -15.27 2.38
N ARG A 357 -26.67 -16.25 2.27
CA ARG A 357 -26.77 -17.56 2.92
C ARG A 357 -25.62 -17.80 3.91
N GLY A 358 -25.01 -16.73 4.45
CA GLY A 358 -23.82 -16.84 5.28
C GLY A 358 -23.98 -17.78 6.49
N GLN A 359 -25.13 -17.74 7.15
CA GLN A 359 -25.46 -18.59 8.30
C GLN A 359 -25.41 -20.09 7.97
N GLU A 360 -25.88 -20.50 6.78
CA GLU A 360 -25.95 -21.89 6.36
C GLU A 360 -24.56 -22.52 6.16
N PHE A 361 -23.55 -21.72 5.89
CA PHE A 361 -22.21 -22.21 5.64
C PHE A 361 -21.36 -22.35 6.92
N LEU A 362 -21.80 -21.75 8.04
CA LEU A 362 -21.07 -21.85 9.29
C LEU A 362 -20.96 -23.32 9.76
N LYS A 363 -19.91 -23.62 10.49
CA LYS A 363 -19.80 -24.88 11.25
C LYS A 363 -20.86 -24.93 12.35
N ASP A 364 -21.25 -26.10 12.74
CA ASP A 364 -22.39 -26.31 13.68
C ASP A 364 -22.15 -25.70 15.08
N ASP A 365 -20.88 -25.53 15.48
CA ASP A 365 -20.43 -24.93 16.75
C ASP A 365 -20.13 -23.41 16.66
N ILE A 366 -20.26 -22.82 15.49
CA ILE A 366 -19.95 -21.39 15.21
C ILE A 366 -21.23 -20.63 14.93
N SER A 367 -21.37 -19.46 15.54
CA SER A 367 -22.46 -18.52 15.26
C SER A 367 -21.92 -17.12 14.94
N PHE A 368 -22.74 -16.29 14.29
CA PHE A 368 -22.33 -14.90 14.03
C PHE A 368 -22.14 -14.10 15.29
N GLU A 369 -22.86 -14.38 16.38
CA GLU A 369 -22.67 -13.71 17.68
C GLU A 369 -21.25 -13.95 18.22
N LYS A 370 -20.73 -15.18 18.09
CA LYS A 370 -19.34 -15.50 18.49
C LYS A 370 -18.32 -14.78 17.59
N LEU A 371 -18.60 -14.69 16.30
CA LEU A 371 -17.72 -14.00 15.35
C LEU A 371 -17.78 -12.47 15.52
N ASP A 372 -18.98 -11.91 15.81
CA ASP A 372 -19.18 -10.49 16.13
C ASP A 372 -18.38 -10.11 17.38
N ALA A 373 -18.38 -10.95 18.41
CA ALA A 373 -17.61 -10.72 19.63
C ALA A 373 -16.10 -10.54 19.32
N ILE A 374 -15.56 -11.32 18.38
CA ILE A 374 -14.15 -11.17 17.95
C ILE A 374 -13.97 -9.92 17.07
N ALA A 375 -14.87 -9.70 16.11
CA ALA A 375 -14.76 -8.63 15.12
C ALA A 375 -14.84 -7.23 15.72
N TYR A 376 -15.57 -7.07 16.82
CA TYR A 376 -15.86 -5.78 17.43
C TYR A 376 -15.25 -5.58 18.82
N GLU A 377 -14.48 -6.55 19.32
CA GLU A 377 -13.72 -6.42 20.59
C GLU A 377 -12.72 -5.26 20.53
N LYS A 378 -12.02 -5.14 19.39
CA LYS A 378 -11.01 -4.10 19.15
C LYS A 378 -11.28 -3.39 17.83
N SER A 379 -10.90 -2.13 17.75
CA SER A 379 -10.93 -1.44 16.46
C SER A 379 -9.87 -1.96 15.50
N ASP A 380 -10.03 -1.64 14.21
CA ASP A 380 -9.10 -2.06 13.17
C ASP A 380 -7.66 -1.57 13.45
N ASN A 381 -7.50 -0.33 13.90
CA ASN A 381 -6.20 0.24 14.23
C ASN A 381 -5.59 -0.37 15.50
N GLU A 382 -6.38 -0.66 16.51
CA GLU A 382 -5.93 -1.31 17.74
C GLU A 382 -5.45 -2.74 17.47
N CYS A 383 -6.25 -3.52 16.72
CA CYS A 383 -5.86 -4.86 16.33
C CYS A 383 -4.58 -4.85 15.47
N ALA A 384 -4.49 -3.94 14.51
CA ALA A 384 -3.29 -3.78 13.68
C ALA A 384 -2.06 -3.40 14.51
N ALA A 385 -2.18 -2.49 15.48
CA ALA A 385 -1.08 -2.09 16.37
C ALA A 385 -0.60 -3.26 17.25
N LEU A 386 -1.52 -4.04 17.80
CA LEU A 386 -1.20 -5.24 18.59
C LEU A 386 -0.48 -6.30 17.74
N MET A 387 -0.98 -6.53 16.52
CA MET A 387 -0.34 -7.44 15.57
C MET A 387 1.08 -6.98 15.21
N GLN A 388 1.29 -5.67 14.95
CA GLN A 388 2.63 -5.13 14.67
C GLN A 388 3.57 -5.29 15.88
N LYS A 389 3.09 -5.00 17.09
CA LYS A 389 3.89 -5.20 18.32
C LYS A 389 4.32 -6.65 18.48
N ALA A 390 3.39 -7.59 18.35
CA ALA A 390 3.68 -9.02 18.43
C ALA A 390 4.66 -9.48 17.33
N LYS A 391 4.54 -8.92 16.11
CA LYS A 391 5.48 -9.17 15.01
C LYS A 391 6.88 -8.64 15.34
N ASP A 392 6.99 -7.43 15.86
CA ASP A 392 8.29 -6.85 16.23
C ASP A 392 8.96 -7.67 17.36
N GLU A 393 8.21 -8.18 18.32
CA GLU A 393 8.69 -9.08 19.37
C GLU A 393 9.17 -10.42 18.77
N LEU A 394 8.41 -11.00 17.84
CA LEU A 394 8.82 -12.22 17.13
C LEU A 394 10.15 -12.02 16.40
N PHE A 395 10.31 -10.91 15.67
CA PHE A 395 11.54 -10.61 14.92
C PHE A 395 12.74 -10.30 15.85
N LYS A 396 12.52 -9.67 17.01
CA LYS A 396 13.58 -9.51 18.03
C LYS A 396 14.10 -10.86 18.52
N ASN A 397 13.21 -11.83 18.73
CA ASN A 397 13.60 -13.19 19.13
C ASN A 397 14.41 -13.92 18.04
N PHE A 398 14.20 -13.65 16.75
CA PHE A 398 15.06 -14.17 15.68
C PHE A 398 16.49 -13.64 15.77
N ASN A 399 16.68 -12.40 16.18
CA ASN A 399 17.99 -11.75 16.28
C ASN A 399 18.72 -12.06 17.59
N GLN A 400 18.02 -12.24 18.71
CA GLN A 400 18.65 -12.48 20.03
C GLN A 400 19.40 -13.83 20.13
N LYS A 401 18.99 -14.85 19.39
CA LYS A 401 19.68 -16.15 19.35
C LYS A 401 20.89 -16.21 18.39
N LEU A 402 21.23 -15.11 17.73
CA LEU A 402 22.48 -14.93 16.97
C LEU A 402 23.62 -14.34 17.82
N GLN A 403 23.36 -13.92 19.05
CA GLN A 403 24.44 -13.63 20.00
C GLN A 403 24.99 -14.97 20.50
N PHE A 404 26.18 -15.32 20.04
CA PHE A 404 26.95 -16.44 20.58
C PHE A 404 27.05 -16.28 22.09
N PRO A 405 26.91 -17.38 22.86
CA PRO A 405 27.17 -17.31 24.28
C PRO A 405 28.64 -16.88 24.49
N THR A 406 28.82 -15.83 25.27
CA THR A 406 30.11 -15.18 25.59
C THR A 406 31.10 -16.10 26.35
N THR A 407 30.81 -17.38 26.41
CA THR A 407 31.63 -18.42 27.12
C THR A 407 32.74 -19.00 26.24
N PHE A 408 32.89 -18.55 24.98
CA PHE A 408 33.96 -19.10 24.10
C PHE A 408 35.19 -18.20 23.95
N VAL A 409 35.22 -17.02 24.59
CA VAL A 409 36.36 -16.08 24.51
C VAL A 409 37.35 -16.29 25.65
N GLN A 410 37.05 -17.09 26.68
CA GLN A 410 37.98 -17.35 27.81
C GLN A 410 38.90 -18.56 27.61
N PHE A 411 38.80 -19.28 26.51
CA PHE A 411 39.65 -20.48 26.24
C PHE A 411 40.85 -20.25 25.34
N ILE A 412 41.07 -19.04 24.83
CA ILE A 412 42.20 -18.73 23.91
C ILE A 412 43.23 -17.77 24.57
N SER A 413 42.99 -17.26 25.77
CA SER A 413 43.97 -16.38 26.47
C SER A 413 44.76 -17.03 27.60
N GLY A 414 44.76 -18.36 27.65
CA GLY A 414 45.42 -19.09 28.74
C GLY A 414 46.40 -20.16 28.29
N SER A 415 47.35 -19.85 27.41
CA SER A 415 48.56 -20.67 27.25
C SER A 415 49.58 -19.98 26.37
N TYR A 416 50.29 -19.04 26.94
CA TYR A 416 51.68 -18.69 26.59
C TYR A 416 52.26 -17.87 27.73
N VAL A 417 52.73 -18.56 28.80
CA VAL A 417 53.87 -18.17 29.62
C VAL A 417 54.45 -19.44 30.22
N ASN A 418 55.68 -19.69 29.89
CA ASN A 418 56.78 -20.59 30.26
C ASN A 418 57.07 -21.73 29.28
#